data_0251079e32401e7fec5a4988f7ebcd27
#
_entry.id   0251079e32401e7fec5a4988f7ebcd27
#
_cell.length_a   1.000
_cell.length_b   1.000
_cell.length_c   1.000
_cell.angle_alpha   90.00
_cell.angle_beta   90.00
_cell.angle_gamma   90.00
#
_symmetry.space_group_name_H-M   'P 1'
#
loop_
_entity.id
_entity.type
_entity.pdbx_description
1 polymer ?
#
loop_
_entity_poly.entity_id
_entity_poly.type
_entity_poly.pdbx_seq_one_letter_code
_entity_poly.pdbx_strand_id
1 'polypeptide(L)'
;LKLFRAGIWKPRTKPGGFEGIGVEGLPWMKQVKQETGMLVATEVATPAHVFEALKAGIDILWVGARTVTNPFAMQELADALKGVDIPILVKNPVNPDLELWVGAIERLYNAGLRRLGVIHRGFSSYEKKIYRNAPLWHIPIELRRRYPNLTIFCDPSHIGGKRELVAPLCQQAMDLNFDGLIIESHCNPDCAWSDA
;
A
#
# COMPACT_ATOMS: atom_id res chain seq x y z
N LEU A 1 4.89 15.66 8.98
CA LEU A 1 4.76 14.28 8.49
C LEU A 1 5.43 13.34 9.50
N LYS A 2 4.89 12.13 9.66
CA LYS A 2 5.43 11.12 10.59
C LYS A 2 5.99 9.90 9.87
N LEU A 3 5.58 9.70 8.63
CA LEU A 3 5.92 8.54 7.84
C LEU A 3 6.32 8.96 6.43
N PHE A 4 7.48 8.48 5.98
CA PHE A 4 7.94 8.52 4.60
C PHE A 4 7.76 7.14 3.97
N ARG A 5 7.18 7.09 2.76
CA ARG A 5 7.05 5.85 2.02
C ARG A 5 7.74 5.93 0.68
N ALA A 6 8.42 4.86 0.28
CA ALA A 6 8.94 4.69 -1.06
C ALA A 6 8.73 3.25 -1.54
N GLY A 7 8.08 3.08 -2.68
CA GLY A 7 7.97 1.77 -3.33
C GLY A 7 9.22 1.49 -4.14
N ILE A 8 10.22 0.88 -3.52
CA ILE A 8 11.48 0.53 -4.17
C ILE A 8 11.37 -0.71 -5.06
N TRP A 9 10.36 -1.53 -4.85
CA TRP A 9 9.94 -2.62 -5.73
C TRP A 9 8.54 -2.30 -6.26
N LYS A 10 8.37 -2.30 -7.58
CA LYS A 10 7.12 -1.89 -8.23
C LYS A 10 6.66 -2.95 -9.22
N PRO A 11 5.73 -3.86 -8.82
CA PRO A 11 5.16 -4.83 -9.76
C PRO A 11 4.37 -4.08 -10.84
N ARG A 12 4.81 -4.17 -12.09
CA ARG A 12 4.16 -3.53 -13.23
C ARG A 12 3.27 -4.49 -13.99
N THR A 13 2.18 -3.99 -14.56
CA THR A 13 1.27 -4.79 -15.38
C THR A 13 1.90 -5.13 -16.74
N LYS A 14 2.70 -4.20 -17.29
CA LYS A 14 3.39 -4.39 -18.58
C LYS A 14 4.89 -4.50 -18.34
N PRO A 15 5.59 -5.39 -19.05
CA PRO A 15 7.04 -5.45 -19.00
C PRO A 15 7.68 -4.18 -19.60
N GLY A 16 8.93 -3.93 -19.24
CA GLY A 16 9.71 -2.78 -19.77
C GLY A 16 9.43 -1.43 -19.11
N GLY A 17 8.55 -1.36 -18.10
CA GLY A 17 8.38 -0.18 -17.27
C GLY A 17 9.40 -0.14 -16.12
N PHE A 18 9.50 1.00 -15.45
CA PHE A 18 10.32 1.13 -14.24
C PHE A 18 9.77 0.25 -13.11
N GLU A 19 10.47 -0.81 -12.76
CA GLU A 19 10.05 -1.79 -11.75
C GLU A 19 10.58 -1.48 -10.34
N GLY A 20 11.08 -0.27 -10.16
CA GLY A 20 11.70 0.18 -8.91
C GLY A 20 13.22 0.03 -8.95
N ILE A 21 13.88 0.59 -7.94
CA ILE A 21 15.34 0.55 -7.83
C ILE A 21 15.83 -0.67 -7.03
N GLY A 22 14.92 -1.39 -6.39
CA GLY A 22 15.25 -2.56 -5.60
C GLY A 22 16.02 -2.24 -4.32
N VAL A 23 16.90 -3.15 -3.95
CA VAL A 23 17.69 -3.09 -2.72
C VAL A 23 18.58 -1.84 -2.62
N GLU A 24 18.95 -1.24 -3.74
CA GLU A 24 19.74 0.00 -3.78
C GLU A 24 19.03 1.20 -3.14
N GLY A 25 17.68 1.15 -3.06
CA GLY A 25 16.88 2.18 -2.39
C GLY A 25 16.87 2.07 -0.86
N LEU A 26 17.24 0.93 -0.27
CA LEU A 26 17.20 0.72 1.18
C LEU A 26 18.15 1.65 1.95
N PRO A 27 19.41 1.87 1.53
CA PRO A 27 20.29 2.86 2.15
C PRO A 27 19.69 4.26 2.17
N TRP A 28 19.00 4.68 1.11
CA TRP A 28 18.35 6.00 1.05
C TRP A 28 17.21 6.13 2.05
N MET A 29 16.42 5.08 2.21
CA MET A 29 15.35 5.05 3.22
C MET A 29 15.93 5.13 4.64
N LYS A 30 17.03 4.43 4.89
CA LYS A 30 17.75 4.53 6.17
C LYS A 30 18.26 5.94 6.43
N GLN A 31 18.81 6.60 5.40
CA GLN A 31 19.25 8.00 5.46
C GLN A 31 18.09 8.95 5.80
N VAL A 32 16.95 8.83 5.12
CA VAL A 32 15.74 9.61 5.44
C VAL A 32 15.36 9.46 6.90
N LYS A 33 15.34 8.22 7.43
CA LYS A 33 15.04 7.96 8.83
C LYS A 33 16.03 8.63 9.78
N GLN A 34 17.32 8.57 9.48
CA GLN A 34 18.37 9.18 10.29
C GLN A 34 18.32 10.72 10.28
N GLU A 35 18.10 11.33 9.12
CA GLU A 35 18.13 12.79 8.97
C GLU A 35 16.83 13.47 9.42
N THR A 36 15.70 12.78 9.33
CA THR A 36 14.38 13.40 9.57
C THR A 36 13.64 12.89 10.81
N GLY A 37 14.07 11.74 11.35
CA GLY A 37 13.35 11.04 12.42
C GLY A 37 12.00 10.43 11.98
N MET A 38 11.65 10.47 10.68
CA MET A 38 10.44 9.85 10.18
C MET A 38 10.56 8.32 10.18
N LEU A 39 9.44 7.64 10.43
CA LEU A 39 9.32 6.23 10.13
C LEU A 39 9.41 6.02 8.62
N VAL A 40 9.93 4.87 8.20
CA VAL A 40 10.07 4.54 6.78
C VAL A 40 9.27 3.29 6.42
N ALA A 41 8.61 3.33 5.27
CA ALA A 41 7.80 2.22 4.77
C ALA A 41 8.15 1.85 3.32
N THR A 42 8.05 0.57 2.98
CA THR A 42 8.22 0.09 1.60
C THR A 42 7.26 -1.03 1.24
N GLU A 43 7.06 -1.24 -0.08
CA GLU A 43 6.31 -2.36 -0.63
C GLU A 43 7.11 -3.66 -0.52
N VAL A 44 6.44 -4.76 -0.22
CA VAL A 44 6.99 -6.11 -0.33
C VAL A 44 6.04 -6.98 -1.13
N ALA A 45 6.60 -7.85 -1.97
CA ALA A 45 5.84 -8.77 -2.82
C ALA A 45 6.35 -10.21 -2.76
N THR A 46 7.52 -10.44 -2.16
CA THR A 46 8.16 -11.75 -2.03
C THR A 46 8.81 -11.91 -0.66
N PRO A 47 9.08 -13.14 -0.19
CA PRO A 47 9.88 -13.38 1.02
C PRO A 47 11.26 -12.71 1.00
N ALA A 48 11.91 -12.65 -0.15
CA ALA A 48 13.20 -11.95 -0.30
C ALA A 48 13.10 -10.45 -0.02
N HIS A 49 12.02 -9.79 -0.49
CA HIS A 49 11.77 -8.38 -0.18
C HIS A 49 11.55 -8.17 1.33
N VAL A 50 10.82 -9.07 1.98
CA VAL A 50 10.63 -9.02 3.45
C VAL A 50 11.96 -9.10 4.17
N PHE A 51 12.80 -10.07 3.83
CA PHE A 51 14.11 -10.25 4.43
C PHE A 51 14.99 -9.00 4.30
N GLU A 52 15.13 -8.46 3.08
CA GLU A 52 15.96 -7.27 2.85
C GLU A 52 15.41 -6.02 3.54
N ALA A 53 14.09 -5.84 3.55
CA ALA A 53 13.45 -4.71 4.24
C ALA A 53 13.67 -4.77 5.77
N LEU A 54 13.48 -5.94 6.38
CA LEU A 54 13.72 -6.14 7.81
C LEU A 54 15.19 -5.93 8.18
N LYS A 55 16.10 -6.49 7.41
CA LYS A 55 17.56 -6.31 7.58
C LYS A 55 17.99 -4.85 7.49
N ALA A 56 17.33 -4.06 6.64
CA ALA A 56 17.59 -2.63 6.49
C ALA A 56 16.95 -1.76 7.57
N GLY A 57 16.12 -2.32 8.46
CA GLY A 57 15.46 -1.60 9.54
C GLY A 57 14.27 -0.74 9.07
N ILE A 58 13.55 -1.21 8.05
CA ILE A 58 12.27 -0.62 7.62
C ILE A 58 11.24 -0.78 8.75
N ASP A 59 10.48 0.27 9.04
CA ASP A 59 9.55 0.31 10.17
C ASP A 59 8.16 -0.24 9.86
N ILE A 60 7.72 -0.12 8.60
CA ILE A 60 6.38 -0.52 8.15
C ILE A 60 6.50 -1.16 6.77
N LEU A 61 5.81 -2.27 6.57
CA LEU A 61 5.70 -2.89 5.25
C LEU A 61 4.29 -2.69 4.68
N TRP A 62 4.17 -2.61 3.36
CA TRP A 62 2.87 -2.78 2.74
C TRP A 62 2.90 -3.81 1.61
N VAL A 63 1.76 -4.47 1.42
CA VAL A 63 1.55 -5.41 0.32
C VAL A 63 0.76 -4.72 -0.78
N GLY A 64 1.30 -4.74 -2.00
CA GLY A 64 0.71 -4.07 -3.16
C GLY A 64 -0.55 -4.77 -3.68
N ALA A 65 -1.42 -3.98 -4.33
CA ALA A 65 -2.71 -4.45 -4.84
C ALA A 65 -2.62 -5.65 -5.80
N ARG A 66 -1.54 -5.77 -6.57
CA ARG A 66 -1.33 -6.91 -7.47
C ARG A 66 -0.90 -8.17 -6.74
N THR A 67 -0.11 -8.04 -5.70
CA THR A 67 0.31 -9.15 -4.84
C THR A 67 -0.87 -9.70 -4.05
N VAL A 68 -1.72 -8.82 -3.52
CA VAL A 68 -2.93 -9.19 -2.75
C VAL A 68 -3.91 -10.04 -3.56
N THR A 69 -3.93 -9.92 -4.90
CA THR A 69 -4.77 -10.75 -5.77
C THR A 69 -4.35 -12.21 -5.85
N ASN A 70 -3.17 -12.56 -5.33
CA ASN A 70 -2.64 -13.92 -5.40
C ASN A 70 -2.57 -14.54 -3.99
N PRO A 71 -3.47 -15.48 -3.63
CA PRO A 71 -3.48 -16.11 -2.32
C PRO A 71 -2.19 -16.89 -2.00
N PHE A 72 -1.49 -17.44 -2.99
CA PHE A 72 -0.20 -18.12 -2.78
C PHE A 72 0.88 -17.12 -2.37
N ALA A 73 1.01 -16.00 -3.09
CA ALA A 73 1.95 -14.95 -2.73
C ALA A 73 1.65 -14.37 -1.34
N MET A 74 0.37 -14.20 -1.00
CA MET A 74 -0.03 -13.75 0.35
C MET A 74 0.33 -14.76 1.43
N GLN A 75 0.24 -16.08 1.13
CA GLN A 75 0.64 -17.11 2.07
C GLN A 75 2.16 -17.13 2.27
N GLU A 76 2.95 -17.04 1.19
CA GLU A 76 4.41 -16.95 1.27
C GLU A 76 4.87 -15.75 2.10
N LEU A 77 4.23 -14.59 1.92
CA LEU A 77 4.51 -13.40 2.73
C LEU A 77 4.13 -13.61 4.20
N ALA A 78 2.98 -14.22 4.48
CA ALA A 78 2.54 -14.53 5.84
C ALA A 78 3.53 -15.48 6.54
N ASP A 79 4.01 -16.50 5.83
CA ASP A 79 4.99 -17.44 6.36
C ASP A 79 6.35 -16.78 6.63
N ALA A 80 6.80 -15.90 5.72
CA ALA A 80 8.04 -15.15 5.88
C ALA A 80 8.01 -14.14 7.03
N LEU A 81 6.82 -13.67 7.42
CA LEU A 81 6.59 -12.70 8.48
C LEU A 81 6.24 -13.35 9.82
N LYS A 82 6.15 -14.66 9.88
CA LYS A 82 5.81 -15.40 11.11
C LYS A 82 6.81 -15.11 12.22
N GLY A 83 6.31 -14.65 13.37
CA GLY A 83 7.14 -14.30 14.52
C GLY A 83 7.80 -12.90 14.44
N VAL A 84 7.48 -12.11 13.41
CA VAL A 84 7.97 -10.73 13.27
C VAL A 84 6.91 -9.75 13.79
N ASP A 85 7.32 -8.83 14.69
CA ASP A 85 6.46 -7.74 15.16
C ASP A 85 6.70 -6.47 14.36
N ILE A 86 6.07 -6.36 13.20
CA ILE A 86 6.13 -5.18 12.34
C ILE A 86 4.73 -4.80 11.86
N PRO A 87 4.38 -3.50 11.75
CA PRO A 87 3.13 -3.08 11.13
C PRO A 87 3.09 -3.44 9.65
N ILE A 88 1.98 -4.00 9.21
CA ILE A 88 1.73 -4.37 7.81
C ILE A 88 0.47 -3.69 7.32
N LEU A 89 0.57 -3.00 6.18
CA LEU A 89 -0.56 -2.41 5.49
C LEU A 89 -0.88 -3.23 4.24
N VAL A 90 -2.13 -3.61 4.08
CA VAL A 90 -2.59 -4.43 2.95
C VAL A 90 -3.42 -3.55 2.01
N LYS A 91 -2.94 -3.28 0.79
CA LYS A 91 -3.75 -2.58 -0.23
C LYS A 91 -4.94 -3.45 -0.62
N ASN A 92 -6.06 -2.83 -0.99
CA ASN A 92 -7.13 -3.59 -1.62
C ASN A 92 -6.64 -4.24 -2.93
N PRO A 93 -7.18 -5.41 -3.31
CA PRO A 93 -6.87 -6.05 -4.59
C PRO A 93 -7.24 -5.13 -5.76
N VAL A 94 -6.64 -5.34 -6.94
CA VAL A 94 -6.95 -4.52 -8.12
C VAL A 94 -8.40 -4.69 -8.57
N ASN A 95 -8.94 -5.89 -8.46
CA ASN A 95 -10.36 -6.20 -8.73
C ASN A 95 -11.24 -5.89 -7.50
N PRO A 96 -12.52 -5.54 -7.69
CA PRO A 96 -13.45 -5.20 -6.60
C PRO A 96 -13.97 -6.46 -5.90
N ASP A 97 -13.10 -7.10 -5.12
CA ASP A 97 -13.38 -8.33 -4.41
C ASP A 97 -13.03 -8.16 -2.92
N LEU A 98 -14.08 -8.00 -2.10
CA LEU A 98 -13.93 -7.83 -0.66
C LEU A 98 -13.41 -9.09 0.02
N GLU A 99 -13.88 -10.27 -0.39
CA GLU A 99 -13.49 -11.53 0.25
C GLU A 99 -12.01 -11.86 -0.01
N LEU A 100 -11.51 -11.50 -1.18
CA LEU A 100 -10.09 -11.61 -1.49
C LEU A 100 -9.24 -10.67 -0.62
N TRP A 101 -9.74 -9.45 -0.35
CA TRP A 101 -9.06 -8.51 0.56
C TRP A 101 -9.06 -9.02 2.01
N VAL A 102 -10.21 -9.47 2.48
CA VAL A 102 -10.36 -10.09 3.81
C VAL A 102 -9.45 -11.30 3.95
N GLY A 103 -9.46 -12.21 2.99
CA GLY A 103 -8.61 -13.40 3.02
C GLY A 103 -7.12 -13.09 3.10
N ALA A 104 -6.66 -12.01 2.43
CA ALA A 104 -5.28 -11.55 2.54
C ALA A 104 -4.92 -11.06 3.95
N ILE A 105 -5.84 -10.31 4.59
CA ILE A 105 -5.67 -9.83 5.97
C ILE A 105 -5.66 -11.00 6.96
N GLU A 106 -6.59 -11.93 6.80
CA GLU A 106 -6.71 -13.11 7.69
C GLU A 106 -5.49 -14.03 7.61
N ARG A 107 -4.87 -14.21 6.45
CA ARG A 107 -3.61 -14.99 6.33
C ARG A 107 -2.51 -14.40 7.19
N LEU A 108 -2.32 -13.09 7.15
CA LEU A 108 -1.34 -12.38 7.99
C LEU A 108 -1.71 -12.49 9.49
N TYR A 109 -2.98 -12.31 9.82
CA TYR A 109 -3.45 -12.45 11.19
C TYR A 109 -3.23 -13.87 11.74
N ASN A 110 -3.53 -14.90 10.96
CA ASN A 110 -3.35 -16.31 11.33
C ASN A 110 -1.87 -16.70 11.45
N ALA A 111 -0.97 -16.01 10.70
CA ALA A 111 0.48 -16.15 10.87
C ALA A 111 1.03 -15.49 12.15
N GLY A 112 0.18 -14.79 12.91
CA GLY A 112 0.55 -14.20 14.19
C GLY A 112 0.73 -12.68 14.18
N LEU A 113 0.58 -12.01 13.02
CA LEU A 113 0.70 -10.56 12.96
C LEU A 113 -0.53 -9.88 13.57
N ARG A 114 -0.29 -8.85 14.39
CA ARG A 114 -1.35 -8.13 15.11
C ARG A 114 -1.43 -6.65 14.77
N ARG A 115 -0.37 -6.09 14.19
CA ARG A 115 -0.30 -4.69 13.79
C ARG A 115 -0.67 -4.55 12.33
N LEU A 116 -1.95 -4.81 12.01
CA LEU A 116 -2.48 -4.81 10.64
C LEU A 116 -3.30 -3.55 10.38
N GLY A 117 -3.15 -3.02 9.18
CA GLY A 117 -3.98 -1.97 8.62
C GLY A 117 -4.17 -2.19 7.13
N VAL A 118 -5.00 -1.38 6.51
CA VAL A 118 -5.29 -1.48 5.08
C VAL A 118 -5.16 -0.14 4.37
N ILE A 119 -4.94 -0.21 3.06
CA ILE A 119 -4.88 0.96 2.18
C ILE A 119 -5.92 0.79 1.08
N HIS A 120 -6.91 1.66 1.06
CA HIS A 120 -7.85 1.78 -0.04
C HIS A 120 -7.26 2.66 -1.14
N ARG A 121 -7.00 2.07 -2.31
CA ARG A 121 -6.40 2.73 -3.49
C ARG A 121 -7.31 2.74 -4.72
N GLY A 122 -8.59 2.39 -4.55
CA GLY A 122 -9.54 2.17 -5.63
C GLY A 122 -9.34 0.84 -6.35
N PHE A 123 -10.29 0.50 -7.22
CA PHE A 123 -10.35 -0.76 -7.93
C PHE A 123 -10.24 -0.54 -9.44
N SER A 124 -9.71 -1.52 -10.16
CA SER A 124 -9.70 -1.47 -11.61
C SER A 124 -11.13 -1.50 -12.17
N SER A 125 -11.37 -0.68 -13.17
CA SER A 125 -12.61 -0.68 -13.94
C SER A 125 -12.25 -0.65 -15.42
N TYR A 126 -13.02 -1.37 -16.24
CA TYR A 126 -12.88 -1.31 -17.69
C TYR A 126 -13.23 0.09 -18.22
N GLU A 127 -14.28 0.68 -17.68
CA GLU A 127 -14.66 2.06 -17.99
C GLU A 127 -13.90 3.06 -17.13
N LYS A 128 -12.96 3.77 -17.73
CA LYS A 128 -12.23 4.89 -17.10
C LYS A 128 -12.91 6.20 -17.44
N LYS A 129 -13.81 6.70 -16.57
CA LYS A 129 -14.49 7.99 -16.79
C LYS A 129 -13.74 9.16 -16.16
N ILE A 130 -13.64 9.18 -14.86
CA ILE A 130 -13.04 10.28 -14.07
C ILE A 130 -11.79 9.82 -13.38
N TYR A 131 -11.87 8.69 -12.69
CA TYR A 131 -10.81 8.16 -11.83
C TYR A 131 -9.93 7.15 -12.58
N ARG A 132 -8.66 7.11 -12.22
CA ARG A 132 -7.73 6.05 -12.67
C ARG A 132 -8.17 4.68 -12.15
N ASN A 133 -8.61 4.63 -10.88
CA ASN A 133 -9.19 3.46 -10.25
C ASN A 133 -10.49 3.87 -9.55
N ALA A 134 -11.58 3.15 -9.82
CA ALA A 134 -12.88 3.45 -9.23
C ALA A 134 -12.84 3.35 -7.70
N PRO A 135 -13.27 4.37 -6.94
CA PRO A 135 -13.17 4.34 -5.49
C PRO A 135 -14.07 3.29 -4.84
N LEU A 136 -15.26 2.99 -5.42
CA LEU A 136 -16.21 1.99 -4.91
C LEU A 136 -16.29 1.99 -3.37
N TRP A 137 -16.55 3.16 -2.78
CA TRP A 137 -16.50 3.42 -1.34
C TRP A 137 -17.28 2.42 -0.47
N HIS A 138 -18.33 1.81 -1.02
CA HIS A 138 -19.10 0.79 -0.30
C HIS A 138 -18.25 -0.43 0.13
N ILE A 139 -17.18 -0.75 -0.61
CA ILE A 139 -16.30 -1.90 -0.26
C ILE A 139 -15.47 -1.62 1.01
N PRO A 140 -14.69 -0.53 1.12
CA PRO A 140 -13.98 -0.25 2.37
C PRO A 140 -14.92 0.10 3.52
N ILE A 141 -16.12 0.65 3.27
CA ILE A 141 -17.15 0.85 4.30
C ILE A 141 -17.62 -0.51 4.85
N GLU A 142 -17.90 -1.47 3.98
CA GLU A 142 -18.28 -2.81 4.42
C GLU A 142 -17.14 -3.53 5.15
N LEU A 143 -15.87 -3.33 4.71
CA LEU A 143 -14.72 -3.84 5.44
C LEU A 143 -14.66 -3.25 6.87
N ARG A 144 -14.87 -1.93 7.02
CA ARG A 144 -14.94 -1.27 8.34
C ARG A 144 -16.07 -1.83 9.19
N ARG A 145 -17.21 -2.09 8.59
CA ARG A 145 -18.36 -2.67 9.32
C ARG A 145 -18.04 -4.07 9.89
N ARG A 146 -17.30 -4.89 9.13
CA ARG A 146 -16.87 -6.23 9.58
C ARG A 146 -15.73 -6.17 10.60
N TYR A 147 -14.80 -5.25 10.43
CA TYR A 147 -13.60 -5.10 11.26
C TYR A 147 -13.46 -3.66 11.78
N PRO A 148 -14.27 -3.26 12.79
CA PRO A 148 -14.36 -1.86 13.22
C PRO A 148 -13.06 -1.30 13.79
N ASN A 149 -12.16 -2.14 14.28
CA ASN A 149 -10.87 -1.74 14.83
C ASN A 149 -9.72 -1.76 13.81
N LEU A 150 -10.00 -2.12 12.55
CA LEU A 150 -8.98 -2.16 11.51
C LEU A 150 -8.70 -0.74 11.01
N THR A 151 -7.44 -0.31 11.08
CA THR A 151 -6.99 0.99 10.56
C THR A 151 -7.11 1.01 9.03
N ILE A 152 -7.79 2.01 8.47
CA ILE A 152 -8.01 2.17 7.04
C ILE A 152 -7.43 3.50 6.57
N PHE A 153 -6.42 3.45 5.69
CA PHE A 153 -5.88 4.59 4.98
C PHE A 153 -6.47 4.70 3.58
N CYS A 154 -6.60 5.94 3.08
CA CYS A 154 -6.93 6.20 1.68
C CYS A 154 -5.67 6.61 0.91
N ASP A 155 -5.52 6.09 -0.30
CA ASP A 155 -4.51 6.49 -1.27
C ASP A 155 -5.19 7.24 -2.44
N PRO A 156 -5.44 8.54 -2.29
CA PRO A 156 -6.16 9.34 -3.29
C PRO A 156 -5.37 9.52 -4.58
N SER A 157 -4.04 9.44 -4.51
CA SER A 157 -3.17 9.55 -5.70
C SER A 157 -3.43 8.42 -6.69
N HIS A 158 -3.54 7.18 -6.20
CA HIS A 158 -3.85 6.04 -7.05
C HIS A 158 -5.31 5.98 -7.48
N ILE A 159 -6.25 6.48 -6.66
CA ILE A 159 -7.66 6.59 -7.05
C ILE A 159 -7.80 7.61 -8.18
N GLY A 160 -7.32 8.82 -7.97
CA GLY A 160 -7.48 9.93 -8.93
C GLY A 160 -6.64 9.77 -10.19
N GLY A 161 -5.35 9.49 -10.02
CA GLY A 161 -4.37 9.45 -11.11
C GLY A 161 -4.11 10.83 -11.75
N LYS A 162 -4.63 11.90 -11.15
CA LYS A 162 -4.47 13.30 -11.55
C LYS A 162 -4.42 14.18 -10.33
N ARG A 163 -3.61 15.22 -10.36
CA ARG A 163 -3.34 16.13 -9.24
C ARG A 163 -4.59 16.83 -8.73
N GLU A 164 -5.44 17.29 -9.63
CA GLU A 164 -6.69 18.00 -9.30
C GLU A 164 -7.71 17.15 -8.54
N LEU A 165 -7.62 15.82 -8.62
CA LEU A 165 -8.52 14.90 -7.93
C LEU A 165 -8.05 14.53 -6.50
N VAL A 166 -6.79 14.82 -6.16
CA VAL A 166 -6.23 14.40 -4.86
C VAL A 166 -6.97 15.05 -3.70
N ALA A 167 -7.09 16.39 -3.69
CA ALA A 167 -7.73 17.11 -2.59
C ALA A 167 -9.22 16.74 -2.40
N PRO A 168 -10.07 16.69 -3.44
CA PRO A 168 -11.44 16.23 -3.30
C PRO A 168 -11.55 14.79 -2.77
N LEU A 169 -10.68 13.88 -3.21
CA LEU A 169 -10.67 12.48 -2.73
C LEU A 169 -10.19 12.38 -1.28
N CYS A 170 -9.23 13.21 -0.87
CA CYS A 170 -8.84 13.32 0.53
C CYS A 170 -10.04 13.71 1.40
N GLN A 171 -10.79 14.74 1.00
CA GLN A 171 -11.96 15.19 1.74
C GLN A 171 -13.02 14.09 1.84
N GLN A 172 -13.35 13.43 0.73
CA GLN A 172 -14.30 12.29 0.73
C GLN A 172 -13.85 11.18 1.68
N ALA A 173 -12.57 10.83 1.69
CA ALA A 173 -12.07 9.80 2.61
C ALA A 173 -12.21 10.22 4.07
N MET A 174 -11.91 11.49 4.39
CA MET A 174 -12.07 12.00 5.77
C MET A 174 -13.55 12.06 6.19
N ASP A 175 -14.45 12.45 5.29
CA ASP A 175 -15.90 12.46 5.52
C ASP A 175 -16.46 11.04 5.77
N LEU A 176 -15.80 10.03 5.22
CA LEU A 176 -16.09 8.59 5.44
C LEU A 176 -15.36 8.01 6.66
N ASN A 177 -14.74 8.85 7.50
CA ASN A 177 -14.01 8.47 8.70
C ASN A 177 -12.85 7.49 8.46
N PHE A 178 -12.09 7.67 7.38
CA PHE A 178 -10.82 6.96 7.23
C PHE A 178 -9.81 7.48 8.26
N ASP A 179 -8.93 6.61 8.72
CA ASP A 179 -7.97 6.93 9.79
C ASP A 179 -6.77 7.76 9.32
N GLY A 180 -6.58 7.88 8.00
CA GLY A 180 -5.50 8.68 7.43
C GLY A 180 -5.38 8.57 5.92
N LEU A 181 -4.37 9.26 5.40
CA LEU A 181 -4.12 9.41 3.98
C LEU A 181 -2.69 8.97 3.65
N ILE A 182 -2.50 8.37 2.49
CA ILE A 182 -1.19 8.10 1.91
C ILE A 182 -1.15 8.78 0.54
N ILE A 183 -0.37 9.85 0.44
CA ILE A 183 -0.32 10.71 -0.76
C ILE A 183 1.06 10.61 -1.40
N GLU A 184 1.10 10.44 -2.71
CA GLU A 184 2.33 10.53 -3.48
C GLU A 184 2.75 11.99 -3.63
N SER A 185 4.03 12.26 -3.46
CA SER A 185 4.61 13.58 -3.63
C SER A 185 5.99 13.48 -4.25
N HIS A 186 6.36 14.48 -5.06
CA HIS A 186 7.65 14.57 -5.73
C HIS A 186 8.06 16.03 -5.83
N CYS A 187 9.35 16.32 -5.66
CA CYS A 187 9.88 17.69 -5.73
C CYS A 187 9.73 18.33 -7.12
N ASN A 188 9.72 17.51 -8.18
CA ASN A 188 9.41 17.90 -9.55
C ASN A 188 8.53 16.82 -10.20
N PRO A 189 7.20 16.88 -10.02
CA PRO A 189 6.30 15.81 -10.45
C PRO A 189 6.37 15.48 -11.95
N ASP A 190 6.63 16.46 -12.79
CA ASP A 190 6.70 16.27 -14.24
C ASP A 190 7.92 15.44 -14.68
N CYS A 191 8.91 15.27 -13.78
CA CYS A 191 10.09 14.44 -13.98
C CYS A 191 10.01 13.12 -13.17
N ALA A 192 8.88 12.79 -12.56
CA ALA A 192 8.73 11.56 -11.79
C ALA A 192 8.83 10.34 -12.71
N TRP A 193 9.55 9.30 -12.26
CA TRP A 193 9.70 8.05 -13.02
C TRP A 193 8.42 7.19 -13.01
N SER A 194 7.50 7.49 -12.12
CA SER A 194 6.20 6.83 -12.06
C SER A 194 5.17 7.76 -11.45
N ASP A 195 3.94 7.60 -11.88
CA ASP A 195 2.78 8.29 -11.30
C ASP A 195 2.90 9.84 -11.34
N ALA A 196 3.44 10.38 -12.46
CA ALA A 196 3.60 11.80 -12.75
C ALA A 196 2.26 12.50 -13.02
#